data_faba797005bc8a6c95460207db6079a7
#
_entry.id   faba797005bc8a6c95460207db6079a7
#
_cell.length_a   1.000
_cell.length_b   1.000
_cell.length_c   1.000
_cell.angle_alpha   90.00
_cell.angle_beta   90.00
_cell.angle_gamma   90.00
#
_symmetry.space_group_name_H-M   'P 1'
#
loop_
_entity.id
_entity.type
_entity.pdbx_description
1 polymer ?
#
loop_
_entity_poly.entity_id
_entity_poly.type
_entity_poly.pdbx_seq_one_letter_code
_entity_poly.pdbx_strand_id
1 'polypeptide(L)'
;ADVSDGIDVVFSGNKETKHFDMTDEPPERKQLELCSYKIDKENSLGIFTLNRCEMLQEYTDRLLEFFSAVRDNNIGNIAVDLRSNGGGTTEVINEFLRYINISDYKLFGGTDIRNGGNLISYRDEITPNKPVDNAFDGKVYVLTSQYTFSSAMDFATVIQDNGIGKVIGEIPGNMPTAYGDKLGFQLPESNLVLSVSYKKFYRVDINKSEEPLIPDCTVNADEALEKLVEYIK
;
A
#
# COMPACT_ATOMS: atom_id res chain seq x y z
N ALA A 1 -6.35 27.26 25.75
CA ALA A 1 -5.30 26.62 26.52
C ALA A 1 -4.00 26.89 25.78
N ASP A 2 -3.04 27.43 26.50
CA ASP A 2 -1.68 27.60 25.99
C ASP A 2 -1.05 26.20 25.96
N VAL A 3 -0.69 25.71 24.81
CA VAL A 3 -0.07 24.37 24.62
C VAL A 3 1.46 24.48 24.55
N SER A 4 2.02 25.59 25.08
CA SER A 4 3.47 25.85 25.04
C SER A 4 4.32 24.83 25.80
N ASP A 5 3.72 24.16 26.78
CA ASP A 5 4.47 23.30 27.72
C ASP A 5 4.45 21.81 27.36
N GLY A 6 3.73 21.41 26.33
CA GLY A 6 3.62 19.99 25.92
C GLY A 6 2.23 19.40 26.10
N ILE A 7 2.16 18.07 25.92
CA ILE A 7 0.90 17.30 26.06
C ILE A 7 1.11 16.09 26.96
N ASP A 8 0.13 15.81 27.81
CA ASP A 8 0.06 14.58 28.59
C ASP A 8 -0.75 13.52 27.87
N VAL A 9 -0.14 12.37 27.65
CA VAL A 9 -0.79 11.22 26.98
C VAL A 9 -0.98 10.09 27.98
N VAL A 10 -2.22 9.63 28.13
CA VAL A 10 -2.55 8.46 28.96
C VAL A 10 -2.68 7.23 28.06
N PHE A 11 -1.85 6.22 28.27
CA PHE A 11 -1.90 4.97 27.53
C PHE A 11 -2.94 4.03 28.15
N SER A 12 -3.87 3.52 27.35
CA SER A 12 -5.01 2.70 27.80
C SER A 12 -4.60 1.39 28.47
N GLY A 13 -3.41 0.86 28.16
CA GLY A 13 -2.95 -0.44 28.65
C GLY A 13 -2.49 -0.43 30.11
N ASN A 14 -1.75 0.58 30.56
CA ASN A 14 -1.18 0.67 31.90
C ASN A 14 -1.63 1.88 32.72
N LYS A 15 -2.47 2.75 32.13
CA LYS A 15 -2.91 4.04 32.71
C LYS A 15 -1.75 4.98 33.09
N GLU A 16 -0.56 4.75 32.55
CA GLU A 16 0.58 5.63 32.74
C GLU A 16 0.37 6.91 31.95
N THR A 17 0.60 8.05 32.60
CA THR A 17 0.62 9.35 31.93
C THR A 17 2.06 9.66 31.55
N LYS A 18 2.32 9.88 30.28
CA LYS A 18 3.63 10.38 29.80
C LYS A 18 3.46 11.81 29.30
N HIS A 19 4.32 12.67 29.81
CA HIS A 19 4.45 14.04 29.30
C HIS A 19 5.35 14.05 28.06
N PHE A 20 4.93 14.75 27.02
CA PHE A 20 5.70 15.01 25.80
C PHE A 20 5.84 16.50 25.64
N ASP A 21 7.06 17.01 25.77
CA ASP A 21 7.36 18.40 25.53
C ASP A 21 7.06 18.77 24.07
N MET A 22 6.46 19.93 23.85
CA MET A 22 6.35 20.49 22.51
C MET A 22 7.73 20.94 22.07
N THR A 23 8.19 20.40 20.94
CA THR A 23 9.43 20.85 20.31
C THR A 23 9.10 21.76 19.14
N ASP A 24 9.81 22.88 19.00
CA ASP A 24 9.65 23.82 17.88
C ASP A 24 10.06 23.20 16.54
N GLU A 25 10.82 22.13 16.58
CA GLU A 25 11.25 21.39 15.39
C GLU A 25 10.66 19.97 15.39
N PRO A 26 10.01 19.58 14.28
CA PRO A 26 9.57 18.20 14.15
C PRO A 26 10.79 17.26 14.16
N PRO A 27 10.66 16.06 14.74
CA PRO A 27 11.75 15.10 14.75
C PRO A 27 12.24 14.82 13.32
N GLU A 28 13.55 14.80 13.14
CA GLU A 28 14.17 14.51 11.85
C GLU A 28 13.69 13.13 11.36
N ARG A 29 12.80 13.12 10.39
CA ARG A 29 12.33 11.87 9.79
C ARG A 29 13.40 11.36 8.85
N LYS A 30 13.94 10.19 9.14
CA LYS A 30 14.84 9.49 8.21
C LYS A 30 14.10 9.32 6.87
N GLN A 31 14.60 9.99 5.85
CA GLN A 31 14.01 9.89 4.51
C GLN A 31 14.37 8.50 3.96
N LEU A 32 13.36 7.64 3.82
CA LEU A 32 13.53 6.34 3.16
C LEU A 32 13.67 6.54 1.65
N GLU A 33 14.48 5.72 1.00
CA GLU A 33 14.51 5.61 -0.47
C GLU A 33 13.10 5.34 -1.00
N LEU A 34 12.79 5.79 -2.21
CA LEU A 34 11.49 5.51 -2.84
C LEU A 34 11.24 4.02 -2.91
N CYS A 35 12.18 3.30 -3.48
CA CYS A 35 12.13 1.85 -3.62
C CYS A 35 13.54 1.25 -3.74
N SER A 36 13.64 -0.01 -3.37
CA SER A 36 14.86 -0.81 -3.50
C SER A 36 14.52 -2.27 -3.72
N TYR A 37 15.50 -3.10 -4.06
CA TYR A 37 15.27 -4.53 -4.14
C TYR A 37 16.44 -5.37 -3.63
N LYS A 38 16.13 -6.62 -3.31
CA LYS A 38 17.11 -7.63 -2.90
C LYS A 38 16.75 -8.98 -3.55
N ILE A 39 17.77 -9.73 -3.95
CA ILE A 39 17.62 -11.12 -4.40
C ILE A 39 18.23 -12.06 -3.38
N ASP A 40 17.39 -12.93 -2.85
CA ASP A 40 17.77 -14.04 -1.98
C ASP A 40 17.75 -15.35 -2.80
N LYS A 41 18.92 -15.70 -3.32
CA LYS A 41 19.06 -16.91 -4.16
C LYS A 41 18.85 -18.19 -3.39
N GLU A 42 19.19 -18.21 -2.11
CA GLU A 42 19.09 -19.39 -1.26
C GLU A 42 17.63 -19.79 -1.07
N ASN A 43 16.75 -18.81 -0.88
CA ASN A 43 15.32 -19.03 -0.72
C ASN A 43 14.53 -18.86 -2.03
N SER A 44 15.19 -18.66 -3.19
CA SER A 44 14.52 -18.35 -4.47
C SER A 44 13.50 -17.23 -4.35
N LEU A 45 13.87 -16.13 -3.67
CA LEU A 45 13.00 -15.01 -3.32
C LEU A 45 13.59 -13.67 -3.78
N GLY A 46 12.84 -12.93 -4.58
CA GLY A 46 13.08 -11.53 -4.86
C GLY A 46 12.21 -10.65 -3.95
N ILE A 47 12.80 -9.64 -3.34
CA ILE A 47 12.08 -8.71 -2.46
C ILE A 47 12.18 -7.31 -3.08
N PHE A 48 11.04 -6.72 -3.42
CA PHE A 48 10.91 -5.34 -3.87
C PHE A 48 10.33 -4.49 -2.75
N THR A 49 11.14 -3.65 -2.14
CA THR A 49 10.68 -2.71 -1.09
C THR A 49 10.19 -1.43 -1.74
N LEU A 50 8.95 -1.07 -1.50
CA LEU A 50 8.34 0.18 -1.98
C LEU A 50 7.90 0.99 -0.76
N ASN A 51 8.56 2.11 -0.49
CA ASN A 51 8.29 2.95 0.69
C ASN A 51 7.27 4.06 0.43
N ARG A 52 7.01 4.42 -0.82
CA ARG A 52 5.98 5.37 -1.24
C ARG A 52 5.41 4.97 -2.60
N CYS A 53 4.11 5.10 -2.78
CA CYS A 53 3.46 4.87 -4.06
C CYS A 53 3.57 6.14 -4.93
N GLU A 54 4.74 6.39 -5.49
CA GLU A 54 5.01 7.52 -6.39
C GLU A 54 5.43 7.01 -7.76
N MET A 55 4.70 7.44 -8.81
CA MET A 55 4.96 7.03 -10.19
C MET A 55 6.06 7.91 -10.80
N LEU A 56 7.30 7.71 -10.34
CA LEU A 56 8.50 8.40 -10.81
C LEU A 56 9.34 7.49 -11.73
N GLN A 57 10.25 8.08 -12.51
CA GLN A 57 11.18 7.33 -13.36
C GLN A 57 12.02 6.34 -12.54
N GLU A 58 12.42 6.74 -11.31
CA GLU A 58 13.15 5.86 -10.38
C GLU A 58 12.38 4.56 -10.10
N TYR A 59 11.05 4.63 -9.93
CA TYR A 59 10.23 3.45 -9.70
C TYR A 59 10.23 2.51 -10.90
N THR A 60 10.01 3.04 -12.11
CA THR A 60 9.98 2.23 -13.34
C THR A 60 11.32 1.61 -13.65
N ASP A 61 12.41 2.36 -13.48
CA ASP A 61 13.77 1.86 -13.67
C ASP A 61 14.08 0.73 -12.68
N ARG A 62 13.71 0.93 -11.41
CA ARG A 62 13.95 -0.06 -10.36
C ARG A 62 13.11 -1.33 -10.55
N LEU A 63 11.87 -1.22 -11.06
CA LEU A 63 11.07 -2.38 -11.45
C LEU A 63 11.73 -3.18 -12.57
N LEU A 64 12.20 -2.50 -13.60
CA LEU A 64 12.89 -3.14 -14.72
C LEU A 64 14.15 -3.89 -14.25
N GLU A 65 14.97 -3.26 -13.40
CA GLU A 65 16.15 -3.88 -12.81
C GLU A 65 15.78 -5.10 -11.97
N PHE A 66 14.76 -4.97 -11.10
CA PHE A 66 14.28 -6.03 -10.24
C PHE A 66 13.82 -7.26 -11.02
N PHE A 67 12.93 -7.08 -12.00
CA PHE A 67 12.42 -8.21 -12.78
C PHE A 67 13.48 -8.80 -13.71
N SER A 68 14.46 -8.03 -14.17
CA SER A 68 15.63 -8.55 -14.85
C SER A 68 16.46 -9.44 -13.92
N ALA A 69 16.74 -8.96 -12.69
CA ALA A 69 17.47 -9.75 -11.68
C ALA A 69 16.71 -11.01 -11.25
N VAL A 70 15.39 -10.95 -11.13
CA VAL A 70 14.52 -12.11 -10.85
C VAL A 70 14.68 -13.17 -11.93
N ARG A 71 14.59 -12.79 -13.20
CA ARG A 71 14.75 -13.67 -14.35
C ARG A 71 16.16 -14.26 -14.43
N ASP A 72 17.18 -13.41 -14.34
CA ASP A 72 18.60 -13.80 -14.52
C ASP A 72 19.07 -14.79 -13.42
N ASN A 73 18.40 -14.77 -12.26
CA ASN A 73 18.67 -15.67 -11.14
C ASN A 73 17.65 -16.80 -11.01
N ASN A 74 16.71 -16.96 -11.95
CA ASN A 74 15.66 -17.99 -11.94
C ASN A 74 14.86 -18.01 -10.61
N ILE A 75 14.49 -16.84 -10.12
CA ILE A 75 13.73 -16.68 -8.87
C ILE A 75 12.27 -17.08 -9.10
N GLY A 76 11.75 -17.96 -8.27
CA GLY A 76 10.37 -18.46 -8.37
C GLY A 76 9.36 -17.74 -7.48
N ASN A 77 9.81 -16.93 -6.54
CA ASN A 77 8.94 -16.21 -5.60
C ASN A 77 9.34 -14.73 -5.55
N ILE A 78 8.36 -13.83 -5.55
CA ILE A 78 8.62 -12.41 -5.31
C ILE A 78 7.74 -11.88 -4.19
N ALA A 79 8.27 -10.93 -3.42
CA ALA A 79 7.53 -10.20 -2.40
C ALA A 79 7.61 -8.70 -2.65
N VAL A 80 6.49 -8.01 -2.55
CA VAL A 80 6.44 -6.55 -2.46
C VAL A 80 6.34 -6.17 -0.99
N ASP A 81 7.37 -5.51 -0.47
CA ASP A 81 7.40 -5.06 0.93
C ASP A 81 6.80 -3.65 1.04
N LEU A 82 5.59 -3.59 1.59
CA LEU A 82 4.82 -2.36 1.80
C LEU A 82 4.73 -1.98 3.29
N ARG A 83 5.49 -2.62 4.17
CA ARG A 83 5.40 -2.42 5.63
C ARG A 83 5.67 -0.99 6.09
N SER A 84 6.41 -0.20 5.32
CA SER A 84 6.69 1.21 5.62
C SER A 84 5.98 2.19 4.68
N ASN A 85 5.00 1.74 3.90
CA ASN A 85 4.40 2.52 2.82
C ASN A 85 3.06 3.15 3.22
N GLY A 86 3.04 4.47 3.33
CA GLY A 86 1.83 5.26 3.64
C GLY A 86 0.92 5.58 2.44
N GLY A 87 1.21 5.04 1.25
CA GLY A 87 0.39 5.24 0.04
C GLY A 87 0.95 6.27 -0.94
N GLY A 88 0.07 6.83 -1.76
CA GLY A 88 0.37 7.75 -2.86
C GLY A 88 -0.58 7.58 -4.04
N THR A 89 -0.06 7.20 -5.23
CA THR A 89 -0.88 6.92 -6.41
C THR A 89 -1.03 5.42 -6.66
N THR A 90 -2.22 5.00 -7.12
CA THR A 90 -2.49 3.61 -7.54
C THR A 90 -1.87 3.25 -8.91
N GLU A 91 -1.32 4.22 -9.64
CA GLU A 91 -0.64 3.97 -10.91
C GLU A 91 0.56 3.02 -10.77
N VAL A 92 1.21 3.01 -9.60
CA VAL A 92 2.30 2.07 -9.29
C VAL A 92 1.83 0.61 -9.34
N ILE A 93 0.55 0.34 -9.01
CA ILE A 93 -0.03 -1.00 -9.08
C ILE A 93 -0.16 -1.44 -10.53
N ASN A 94 -0.71 -0.56 -11.37
CA ASN A 94 -0.88 -0.82 -12.80
C ASN A 94 0.46 -1.13 -13.47
N GLU A 95 1.51 -0.35 -13.16
CA GLU A 95 2.84 -0.58 -13.72
C GLU A 95 3.47 -1.88 -13.21
N PHE A 96 3.36 -2.19 -11.90
CA PHE A 96 3.85 -3.45 -11.35
C PHE A 96 3.19 -4.66 -12.02
N LEU A 97 1.88 -4.63 -12.19
CA LEU A 97 1.12 -5.74 -12.77
C LEU A 97 1.48 -6.02 -14.23
N ARG A 98 2.05 -5.06 -14.96
CA ARG A 98 2.61 -5.33 -16.30
C ARG A 98 3.76 -6.34 -16.30
N TYR A 99 4.45 -6.48 -15.18
CA TYR A 99 5.52 -7.47 -15.04
C TYR A 99 5.02 -8.85 -14.56
N ILE A 100 3.72 -8.99 -14.31
CA ILE A 100 3.09 -10.25 -13.87
C ILE A 100 2.29 -10.85 -15.04
N ASN A 101 2.40 -12.16 -15.24
CA ASN A 101 1.73 -12.87 -16.32
C ASN A 101 0.24 -13.13 -15.99
N ILE A 102 -0.55 -12.09 -16.05
CA ILE A 102 -2.01 -12.09 -15.91
C ILE A 102 -2.67 -11.37 -17.09
N SER A 103 -3.89 -11.75 -17.45
CA SER A 103 -4.64 -11.15 -18.57
C SER A 103 -5.33 -9.86 -18.20
N ASP A 104 -5.84 -9.79 -16.99
CA ASP A 104 -6.67 -8.68 -16.51
C ASP A 104 -6.76 -8.70 -14.97
N TYR A 105 -7.28 -7.62 -14.40
CA TYR A 105 -7.51 -7.47 -12.96
C TYR A 105 -8.58 -6.40 -12.70
N LYS A 106 -9.13 -6.38 -11.49
CA LYS A 106 -9.91 -5.26 -10.98
C LYS A 106 -9.02 -4.41 -10.07
N LEU A 107 -8.97 -3.11 -10.32
CA LEU A 107 -8.30 -2.17 -9.42
C LEU A 107 -9.18 -1.86 -8.21
N PHE A 108 -10.48 -1.70 -8.46
CA PHE A 108 -11.53 -1.48 -7.45
C PHE A 108 -12.78 -2.28 -7.83
N GLY A 109 -13.56 -2.70 -6.84
CA GLY A 109 -14.89 -3.29 -7.05
C GLY A 109 -15.93 -2.24 -7.46
N GLY A 110 -15.62 -0.97 -7.24
CA GLY A 110 -16.43 0.15 -7.71
C GLY A 110 -15.86 1.50 -7.27
N THR A 111 -16.38 2.55 -7.89
CA THR A 111 -16.04 3.93 -7.56
C THR A 111 -17.28 4.80 -7.63
N ASP A 112 -17.53 5.59 -6.58
CA ASP A 112 -18.55 6.63 -6.57
C ASP A 112 -17.89 7.99 -6.64
N ILE A 113 -18.29 8.82 -7.59
CA ILE A 113 -17.73 10.15 -7.81
C ILE A 113 -18.81 11.21 -7.58
N ARG A 114 -18.60 12.13 -6.66
CA ARG A 114 -19.45 13.29 -6.47
C ARG A 114 -19.02 14.39 -7.45
N ASN A 115 -19.94 14.72 -8.38
CA ASN A 115 -19.74 15.83 -9.31
C ASN A 115 -20.87 16.85 -9.12
N GLY A 116 -20.63 17.87 -8.31
CA GLY A 116 -21.65 18.81 -7.88
C GLY A 116 -22.79 18.10 -7.14
N GLY A 117 -24.04 18.28 -7.63
CA GLY A 117 -25.22 17.59 -7.09
C GLY A 117 -25.38 16.13 -7.50
N ASN A 118 -24.60 15.67 -8.48
CA ASN A 118 -24.73 14.35 -9.05
C ASN A 118 -23.77 13.34 -8.39
N LEU A 119 -24.20 12.08 -8.36
CA LEU A 119 -23.37 10.94 -8.00
C LEU A 119 -23.23 10.04 -9.23
N ILE A 120 -22.00 9.81 -9.67
CA ILE A 120 -21.68 8.93 -10.79
C ILE A 120 -21.05 7.67 -10.19
N SER A 121 -21.57 6.50 -10.54
CA SER A 121 -21.13 5.23 -9.98
C SER A 121 -20.61 4.31 -11.08
N TYR A 122 -19.44 3.75 -10.85
CA TYR A 122 -18.84 2.70 -11.66
C TYR A 122 -18.77 1.42 -10.83
N ARG A 123 -19.00 0.27 -11.45
CA ARG A 123 -18.98 -1.03 -10.77
C ARG A 123 -18.32 -2.09 -11.65
N ASP A 124 -17.55 -2.97 -11.00
CA ASP A 124 -16.98 -4.17 -11.59
C ASP A 124 -16.16 -3.94 -12.87
N GLU A 125 -15.49 -2.79 -12.98
CA GLU A 125 -14.64 -2.48 -14.12
C GLU A 125 -13.40 -3.38 -14.11
N ILE A 126 -13.22 -4.12 -15.21
CA ILE A 126 -12.05 -4.97 -15.44
C ILE A 126 -11.04 -4.17 -16.24
N THR A 127 -9.81 -4.13 -15.76
CA THR A 127 -8.67 -3.51 -16.43
C THR A 127 -7.88 -4.58 -17.18
N PRO A 128 -7.83 -4.54 -18.53
CA PRO A 128 -6.96 -5.42 -19.28
C PRO A 128 -5.50 -5.16 -18.92
N ASN A 129 -4.77 -6.19 -18.52
CA ASN A 129 -3.33 -6.07 -18.32
C ASN A 129 -2.60 -6.02 -19.68
N LYS A 130 -1.47 -5.35 -19.72
CA LYS A 130 -0.57 -5.30 -20.88
C LYS A 130 0.80 -5.78 -20.42
N PRO A 131 0.99 -7.10 -20.24
CA PRO A 131 2.24 -7.62 -19.71
C PRO A 131 3.41 -7.31 -20.63
N VAL A 132 4.57 -7.10 -20.00
CA VAL A 132 5.84 -7.00 -20.73
C VAL A 132 6.25 -8.38 -21.26
N ASP A 133 7.18 -8.39 -22.24
CA ASP A 133 7.74 -9.65 -22.72
C ASP A 133 8.44 -10.39 -21.56
N ASN A 134 8.20 -11.69 -21.45
CA ASN A 134 8.70 -12.53 -20.37
C ASN A 134 8.27 -12.07 -18.96
N ALA A 135 7.02 -11.65 -18.82
CA ALA A 135 6.43 -11.34 -17.53
C ALA A 135 6.57 -12.51 -16.55
N PHE A 136 6.65 -12.19 -15.26
CA PHE A 136 6.87 -13.16 -14.18
C PHE A 136 5.66 -14.09 -14.00
N ASP A 137 5.94 -15.38 -13.90
CA ASP A 137 4.95 -16.48 -13.86
C ASP A 137 4.99 -17.25 -12.53
N GLY A 138 5.79 -16.78 -11.57
CA GLY A 138 5.96 -17.40 -10.27
C GLY A 138 4.96 -16.88 -9.22
N LYS A 139 5.25 -17.14 -7.96
CA LYS A 139 4.38 -16.76 -6.84
C LYS A 139 4.64 -15.33 -6.37
N VAL A 140 3.55 -14.58 -6.13
CA VAL A 140 3.58 -13.21 -5.66
C VAL A 140 3.12 -13.14 -4.21
N TYR A 141 3.84 -12.36 -3.41
CA TYR A 141 3.51 -12.08 -2.02
C TYR A 141 3.55 -10.58 -1.75
N VAL A 142 2.81 -10.13 -0.74
CA VAL A 142 2.87 -8.75 -0.24
C VAL A 142 3.08 -8.79 1.26
N LEU A 143 4.05 -8.00 1.75
CA LEU A 143 4.28 -7.83 3.18
C LEU A 143 3.61 -6.54 3.64
N THR A 144 2.80 -6.63 4.70
CA THR A 144 2.02 -5.51 5.24
C THR A 144 2.29 -5.26 6.72
N SER A 145 2.03 -4.03 7.16
CA SER A 145 2.00 -3.62 8.56
C SER A 145 0.84 -2.66 8.80
N GLN A 146 0.67 -2.21 10.03
CA GLN A 146 -0.27 -1.13 10.37
C GLN A 146 0.08 0.21 9.69
N TYR A 147 1.31 0.40 9.20
CA TYR A 147 1.73 1.57 8.43
C TYR A 147 1.41 1.45 6.93
N THR A 148 1.06 0.27 6.44
CA THR A 148 0.58 0.07 5.08
C THR A 148 -0.77 0.78 4.94
N PHE A 149 -0.82 1.85 4.13
CA PHE A 149 -1.97 2.75 4.13
C PHE A 149 -2.31 3.25 2.71
N SER A 150 -3.59 3.61 2.47
CA SER A 150 -4.06 4.19 1.21
C SER A 150 -3.67 3.32 0.01
N SER A 151 -3.05 3.86 -1.04
CA SER A 151 -2.68 3.11 -2.25
C SER A 151 -1.75 1.91 -2.00
N ALA A 152 -1.00 1.88 -0.90
CA ALA A 152 -0.25 0.69 -0.51
C ALA A 152 -1.17 -0.42 0.00
N MET A 153 -2.23 -0.08 0.75
CA MET A 153 -3.28 -1.03 1.13
C MET A 153 -4.08 -1.47 -0.11
N ASP A 154 -4.38 -0.56 -1.05
CA ASP A 154 -5.03 -0.92 -2.33
C ASP A 154 -4.16 -1.93 -3.09
N PHE A 155 -2.84 -1.74 -3.11
CA PHE A 155 -1.89 -2.68 -3.73
C PHE A 155 -2.05 -4.09 -3.14
N ALA A 156 -2.00 -4.22 -1.81
CA ALA A 156 -2.17 -5.51 -1.14
C ALA A 156 -3.55 -6.13 -1.44
N THR A 157 -4.60 -5.31 -1.45
CA THR A 157 -5.97 -5.74 -1.77
C THR A 157 -6.10 -6.23 -3.21
N VAL A 158 -5.49 -5.52 -4.17
CA VAL A 158 -5.48 -5.92 -5.59
C VAL A 158 -4.82 -7.27 -5.76
N ILE A 159 -3.68 -7.49 -5.12
CA ILE A 159 -2.97 -8.79 -5.20
C ILE A 159 -3.80 -9.92 -4.59
N GLN A 160 -4.41 -9.71 -3.42
CA GLN A 160 -5.17 -10.76 -2.73
C GLN A 160 -6.52 -11.03 -3.38
N ASP A 161 -7.34 -10.01 -3.58
CA ASP A 161 -8.73 -10.18 -4.02
C ASP A 161 -8.85 -10.60 -5.50
N ASN A 162 -7.86 -10.29 -6.35
CA ASN A 162 -7.77 -10.85 -7.72
C ASN A 162 -7.13 -12.25 -7.76
N GLY A 163 -6.70 -12.80 -6.63
CA GLY A 163 -6.06 -14.12 -6.58
C GLY A 163 -4.67 -14.15 -7.22
N ILE A 164 -4.00 -13.02 -7.37
CA ILE A 164 -2.66 -12.89 -7.98
C ILE A 164 -1.59 -13.43 -7.02
N GLY A 165 -1.80 -13.23 -5.70
CA GLY A 165 -0.82 -13.62 -4.70
C GLY A 165 -1.41 -13.60 -3.29
N LYS A 166 -0.52 -13.64 -2.28
CA LYS A 166 -0.89 -13.72 -0.87
C LYS A 166 -0.31 -12.58 -0.06
N VAL A 167 -1.01 -12.19 1.00
CA VAL A 167 -0.62 -11.14 1.93
C VAL A 167 -0.14 -11.77 3.24
N ILE A 168 1.02 -11.31 3.73
CA ILE A 168 1.63 -11.78 4.98
C ILE A 168 2.01 -10.56 5.82
N GLY A 169 1.65 -10.57 7.11
CA GLY A 169 1.95 -9.48 8.04
C GLY A 169 0.76 -9.05 8.87
N GLU A 170 0.70 -7.77 9.18
CA GLU A 170 -0.39 -7.18 9.96
C GLU A 170 -1.53 -6.69 9.05
N ILE A 171 -2.71 -6.54 9.66
CA ILE A 171 -3.84 -5.86 9.00
C ILE A 171 -3.41 -4.41 8.71
N PRO A 172 -3.53 -3.93 7.46
CA PRO A 172 -3.21 -2.56 7.10
C PRO A 172 -3.97 -1.49 7.89
N GLY A 173 -3.41 -0.29 7.95
CA GLY A 173 -3.90 0.80 8.81
C GLY A 173 -5.19 1.48 8.37
N ASN A 174 -5.77 1.10 7.23
CA ASN A 174 -7.07 1.61 6.78
C ASN A 174 -7.92 0.53 6.12
N MET A 175 -9.20 0.81 5.99
CA MET A 175 -10.15 -0.07 5.29
C MET A 175 -9.92 -0.01 3.77
N PRO A 176 -10.07 -1.16 3.05
CA PRO A 176 -10.00 -1.18 1.57
C PRO A 176 -11.06 -0.32 0.89
N THR A 177 -12.26 -0.24 1.49
CA THR A 177 -13.27 0.73 1.05
C THR A 177 -13.01 2.05 1.78
N ALA A 178 -12.63 3.08 1.03
CA ALA A 178 -12.21 4.34 1.60
C ALA A 178 -12.59 5.54 0.71
N TYR A 179 -12.55 6.71 1.31
CA TYR A 179 -12.68 7.97 0.58
C TYR A 179 -11.31 8.48 0.15
N GLY A 180 -11.21 8.92 -1.10
CA GLY A 180 -9.99 9.46 -1.68
C GLY A 180 -10.26 10.62 -2.63
N ASP A 181 -9.20 11.08 -3.28
CA ASP A 181 -9.19 12.26 -4.14
C ASP A 181 -9.87 13.48 -3.50
N LYS A 182 -9.09 14.50 -3.17
CA LYS A 182 -9.51 15.60 -2.33
C LYS A 182 -9.53 16.91 -3.09
N LEU A 183 -10.54 17.73 -2.81
CA LEU A 183 -10.57 19.14 -3.16
C LEU A 183 -10.14 19.96 -1.94
N GLY A 184 -9.22 20.91 -2.12
CA GLY A 184 -8.78 21.82 -1.07
C GLY A 184 -9.52 23.14 -1.16
N PHE A 185 -10.02 23.62 -0.02
CA PHE A 185 -10.67 24.91 0.12
C PHE A 185 -9.99 25.69 1.23
N GLN A 186 -9.48 26.89 0.91
CA GLN A 186 -8.94 27.77 1.93
C GLN A 186 -10.07 28.55 2.58
N LEU A 187 -10.15 28.50 3.91
CA LEU A 187 -11.13 29.23 4.70
C LEU A 187 -10.68 30.72 4.82
N PRO A 188 -11.50 31.71 4.40
CA PRO A 188 -11.05 33.09 4.24
C PRO A 188 -10.66 33.76 5.56
N GLU A 189 -11.29 33.42 6.68
CA GLU A 189 -11.05 34.04 7.97
C GLU A 189 -9.83 33.45 8.72
N SER A 190 -9.64 32.12 8.64
CA SER A 190 -8.59 31.42 9.40
C SER A 190 -7.38 31.03 8.57
N ASN A 191 -7.45 31.16 7.24
CA ASN A 191 -6.48 30.62 6.28
C ASN A 191 -6.24 29.10 6.37
N LEU A 192 -7.02 28.38 7.15
CA LEU A 192 -6.96 26.92 7.21
C LEU A 192 -7.43 26.30 5.89
N VAL A 193 -6.80 25.19 5.51
CA VAL A 193 -7.20 24.42 4.33
C VAL A 193 -8.11 23.29 4.77
N LEU A 194 -9.38 23.33 4.29
CA LEU A 194 -10.33 22.23 4.40
C LEU A 194 -10.15 21.31 3.19
N SER A 195 -9.86 20.03 3.44
CA SER A 195 -9.80 19.01 2.40
C SER A 195 -11.06 18.14 2.44
N VAL A 196 -11.74 18.01 1.30
CA VAL A 196 -12.97 17.23 1.16
C VAL A 196 -12.77 16.19 0.07
N SER A 197 -12.90 14.92 0.42
CA SER A 197 -12.88 13.83 -0.57
C SER A 197 -14.16 13.82 -1.39
N TYR A 198 -14.03 13.63 -2.69
CA TYR A 198 -15.16 13.60 -3.62
C TYR A 198 -15.35 12.24 -4.30
N LYS A 199 -14.45 11.28 -4.03
CA LYS A 199 -14.58 9.89 -4.48
C LYS A 199 -14.66 8.94 -3.28
N LYS A 200 -15.43 7.86 -3.45
CA LYS A 200 -15.41 6.67 -2.62
C LYS A 200 -14.98 5.50 -3.49
N PHE A 201 -13.92 4.83 -3.09
CA PHE A 201 -13.43 3.62 -3.72
C PHE A 201 -13.89 2.41 -2.92
N TYR A 202 -14.36 1.37 -3.61
CA TYR A 202 -14.80 0.13 -2.98
C TYR A 202 -13.76 -0.95 -3.15
N ARG A 203 -13.58 -1.76 -2.13
CA ARG A 203 -12.72 -2.95 -2.14
C ARG A 203 -12.93 -3.75 -3.43
N VAL A 204 -11.86 -4.35 -3.96
CA VAL A 204 -11.86 -5.14 -5.20
C VAL A 204 -12.96 -6.20 -5.18
N ASP A 205 -13.02 -7.02 -4.10
CA ASP A 205 -14.20 -7.86 -3.83
C ASP A 205 -15.27 -7.03 -3.13
N ILE A 206 -16.23 -6.52 -3.89
CA ILE A 206 -17.28 -5.64 -3.37
C ILE A 206 -18.14 -6.30 -2.28
N ASN A 207 -18.21 -7.63 -2.26
CA ASN A 207 -18.95 -8.36 -1.21
C ASN A 207 -18.26 -8.25 0.15
N LYS A 208 -16.97 -7.91 0.16
CA LYS A 208 -16.16 -7.65 1.36
C LYS A 208 -15.90 -6.17 1.62
N SER A 209 -16.69 -5.28 1.02
CA SER A 209 -16.45 -3.82 1.08
C SER A 209 -16.41 -3.23 2.49
N GLU A 210 -17.11 -3.85 3.44
CA GLU A 210 -17.14 -3.43 4.85
C GLU A 210 -16.16 -4.24 5.75
N GLU A 211 -15.30 -5.06 5.13
CA GLU A 211 -14.32 -5.88 5.85
C GLU A 211 -12.91 -5.32 5.68
N PRO A 212 -12.05 -5.38 6.72
CA PRO A 212 -10.64 -5.06 6.59
C PRO A 212 -9.93 -6.08 5.68
N LEU A 213 -8.77 -5.71 5.16
CA LEU A 213 -7.89 -6.67 4.48
C LEU A 213 -7.24 -7.55 5.54
N ILE A 214 -7.70 -8.78 5.65
CA ILE A 214 -7.08 -9.79 6.53
C ILE A 214 -5.96 -10.49 5.75
N PRO A 215 -4.69 -10.43 6.21
CA PRO A 215 -3.60 -11.18 5.58
C PRO A 215 -3.88 -12.69 5.56
N ASP A 216 -3.42 -13.39 4.51
CA ASP A 216 -3.46 -14.86 4.43
C ASP A 216 -2.65 -15.51 5.56
N CYS A 217 -1.62 -14.83 6.03
CA CYS A 217 -0.86 -15.20 7.23
C CYS A 217 -0.65 -13.96 8.10
N THR A 218 -1.38 -13.88 9.21
CA THR A 218 -1.28 -12.76 10.16
C THR A 218 -0.14 -13.01 11.14
N VAL A 219 0.84 -12.12 11.14
CA VAL A 219 2.01 -12.09 12.04
C VAL A 219 2.43 -10.64 12.27
N ASN A 220 3.27 -10.39 13.28
CA ASN A 220 3.86 -9.06 13.47
C ASN A 220 4.69 -8.64 12.24
N ALA A 221 4.68 -7.35 11.94
CA ALA A 221 5.40 -6.82 10.78
C ALA A 221 6.88 -7.19 10.75
N ASP A 222 7.54 -7.19 11.91
CA ASP A 222 8.97 -7.54 12.02
C ASP A 222 9.25 -9.02 11.66
N GLU A 223 8.29 -9.90 11.88
CA GLU A 223 8.39 -11.34 11.63
C GLU A 223 7.92 -11.72 10.20
N ALA A 224 7.25 -10.80 9.49
CA ALA A 224 6.57 -11.11 8.23
C ALA A 224 7.50 -11.66 7.14
N LEU A 225 8.72 -11.16 7.04
CA LEU A 225 9.70 -11.65 6.06
C LEU A 225 10.23 -13.04 6.42
N GLU A 226 10.53 -13.29 7.68
CA GLU A 226 10.94 -14.62 8.15
C GLU A 226 9.82 -15.63 7.93
N LYS A 227 8.59 -15.25 8.25
CA LYS A 227 7.40 -16.07 8.02
C LYS A 227 7.16 -16.35 6.54
N LEU A 228 7.40 -15.39 5.66
CA LEU A 228 7.36 -15.64 4.22
C LEU A 228 8.39 -16.69 3.82
N VAL A 229 9.64 -16.59 4.28
CA VAL A 229 10.69 -17.58 3.98
C VAL A 229 10.32 -18.98 4.47
N GLU A 230 9.67 -19.12 5.62
CA GLU A 230 9.11 -20.41 6.08
C GLU A 230 7.97 -20.91 5.17
N TYR A 231 7.10 -20.00 4.72
CA TYR A 231 5.91 -20.30 3.94
C TYR A 231 6.24 -20.82 2.52
N ILE A 232 7.35 -20.39 1.93
CA ILE A 232 7.76 -20.77 0.57
C ILE A 232 8.59 -22.07 0.51
N LYS A 233 9.10 -22.55 1.65
CA LYS A 233 9.80 -23.85 1.79
C LYS A 233 8.82 -25.01 1.81
#